data_9eed6cb8639259395cb10c599e4d8d89
#
_entry.id   9eed6cb8639259395cb10c599e4d8d89
#
_cell.length_a   1.000
_cell.length_b   1.000
_cell.length_c   1.000
_cell.angle_alpha   90.00
_cell.angle_beta   90.00
_cell.angle_gamma   90.00
#
_symmetry.space_group_name_H-M   'P 1'
#
loop_
_entity.id
_entity.type
_entity.pdbx_description
1 polymer ?
#
loop_
_entity_poly.entity_id
_entity_poly.type
_entity_poly.pdbx_seq_one_letter_code
_entity_poly.pdbx_strand_id
1 'polypeptide(L)'
;MSENIKPLSAVEGKAYINGVEVMDSVKMTIRFVPKVANYRIVGKKGTHRRWVGYDITGTLDEYKTTARYERIVKDYISNGRTPEFTFQGIRTDPDSDYYETVGSESVTVTGAVITGEIPLLDIDTDGELVKESIAFGARNVV
;
A
#
# COMPACT_ATOMS: atom_id res chain seq x y z
N MET A 1 -7.75 32.61 3.05
CA MET A 1 -8.14 31.32 2.47
C MET A 1 -8.42 31.52 1.00
N SER A 2 -7.86 30.67 0.16
CA SER A 2 -8.08 30.75 -1.28
C SER A 2 -9.51 30.38 -1.62
N GLU A 3 -10.12 31.06 -2.59
CA GLU A 3 -11.43 30.70 -3.13
C GLU A 3 -11.39 29.39 -3.91
N ASN A 4 -10.21 29.02 -4.43
CA ASN A 4 -10.01 27.75 -5.12
C ASN A 4 -9.63 26.66 -4.14
N ILE A 5 -10.35 25.57 -4.19
CA ILE A 5 -10.00 24.37 -3.44
C ILE A 5 -8.87 23.67 -4.20
N LYS A 6 -7.76 23.39 -3.51
CA LYS A 6 -6.59 22.71 -4.09
C LYS A 6 -6.40 21.35 -3.43
N PRO A 7 -6.98 20.30 -4.02
CA PRO A 7 -6.81 18.94 -3.51
C PRO A 7 -5.35 18.48 -3.59
N LEU A 8 -5.01 17.50 -2.74
CA LEU A 8 -3.70 16.91 -2.71
C LEU A 8 -3.41 16.16 -4.02
N SER A 9 -2.26 16.46 -4.64
CA SER A 9 -1.76 15.76 -5.81
C SER A 9 -0.78 14.67 -5.40
N ALA A 10 -0.83 13.52 -6.06
CA ALA A 10 0.08 12.41 -5.82
C ALA A 10 1.26 12.35 -6.81
N VAL A 11 1.42 13.37 -7.64
CA VAL A 11 2.45 13.36 -8.71
C VAL A 11 3.86 13.24 -8.14
N GLU A 12 4.12 13.83 -6.96
CA GLU A 12 5.43 13.79 -6.31
C GLU A 12 5.48 12.81 -5.13
N GLY A 13 4.64 11.79 -5.18
CA GLY A 13 4.69 10.73 -4.18
C GLY A 13 5.93 9.86 -4.30
N LYS A 14 6.34 9.29 -3.17
CA LYS A 14 7.46 8.34 -3.10
C LYS A 14 7.03 7.11 -2.33
N ALA A 15 7.51 5.96 -2.76
CA ALA A 15 7.28 4.69 -2.08
C ALA A 15 8.60 4.11 -1.58
N TYR A 16 8.53 3.46 -0.42
CA TYR A 16 9.70 2.84 0.22
C TYR A 16 9.37 1.41 0.63
N ILE A 17 10.35 0.52 0.48
CA ILE A 17 10.30 -0.85 0.98
C ILE A 17 11.48 -1.02 1.93
N ASN A 18 11.22 -1.36 3.19
CA ASN A 18 12.24 -1.52 4.23
C ASN A 18 13.19 -0.31 4.35
N GLY A 19 12.66 0.90 4.16
CA GLY A 19 13.42 2.12 4.23
C GLY A 19 14.19 2.50 2.96
N VAL A 20 14.11 1.68 1.92
CA VAL A 20 14.77 1.94 0.64
C VAL A 20 13.75 2.47 -0.36
N GLU A 21 14.04 3.60 -0.99
CA GLU A 21 13.15 4.21 -1.96
C GLU A 21 13.01 3.32 -3.21
N VAL A 22 11.76 3.12 -3.63
CA VAL A 22 11.42 2.44 -4.88
C VAL A 22 11.29 3.51 -5.96
N MET A 23 12.39 3.79 -6.66
CA MET A 23 12.47 4.90 -7.61
C MET A 23 11.66 4.67 -8.89
N ASP A 24 11.36 3.41 -9.18
CA ASP A 24 10.59 2.99 -10.35
C ASP A 24 9.09 2.77 -10.06
N SER A 25 8.63 3.21 -8.90
CA SER A 25 7.22 3.08 -8.51
C SER A 25 6.33 3.98 -9.37
N VAL A 26 5.17 3.44 -9.74
CA VAL A 26 4.15 4.12 -10.53
C VAL A 26 2.94 4.47 -9.67
N LYS A 27 2.54 3.55 -8.79
CA LYS A 27 1.35 3.70 -7.98
C LYS A 27 1.49 2.88 -6.70
N MET A 28 1.11 3.47 -5.59
CA MET A 28 1.02 2.77 -4.30
C MET A 28 -0.32 3.08 -3.64
N THR A 29 -0.98 2.04 -3.15
CA THR A 29 -2.25 2.16 -2.45
C THR A 29 -2.16 1.40 -1.15
N ILE A 30 -2.58 2.03 -0.05
CA ILE A 30 -2.68 1.39 1.27
C ILE A 30 -4.08 1.65 1.79
N ARG A 31 -4.78 0.60 2.22
CA ARG A 31 -6.17 0.68 2.68
C ARG A 31 -6.36 -0.06 3.99
N PHE A 32 -7.15 0.52 4.87
CA PHE A 32 -7.61 -0.10 6.11
C PHE A 32 -9.00 -0.69 5.87
N VAL A 33 -9.18 -1.97 6.16
CA VAL A 33 -10.44 -2.67 5.99
C VAL A 33 -10.90 -3.17 7.35
N PRO A 34 -11.89 -2.54 7.98
CA PRO A 34 -12.39 -3.00 9.26
C PRO A 34 -13.24 -4.26 9.10
N LYS A 35 -13.14 -5.15 10.07
CA LYS A 35 -14.05 -6.28 10.21
C LYS A 35 -15.18 -5.87 11.12
N VAL A 36 -16.39 -5.81 10.58
CA VAL A 36 -17.58 -5.30 11.29
C VAL A 36 -18.44 -6.46 11.75
N ALA A 37 -18.81 -6.45 13.03
CA ALA A 37 -19.85 -7.30 13.58
C ALA A 37 -21.14 -6.50 13.72
N ASN A 38 -22.24 -7.07 13.25
CA ASN A 38 -23.56 -6.50 13.39
C ASN A 38 -24.28 -7.21 14.54
N TYR A 39 -24.97 -6.43 15.37
CA TYR A 39 -25.74 -7.00 16.48
C TYR A 39 -27.00 -6.20 16.75
N ARG A 40 -27.98 -6.84 17.39
CA ARG A 40 -29.22 -6.20 17.81
C ARG A 40 -29.41 -6.32 19.30
N ILE A 41 -29.98 -5.29 19.87
CA ILE A 41 -30.31 -5.25 21.29
C ILE A 41 -31.83 -5.29 21.41
N VAL A 42 -32.36 -6.11 22.36
CA VAL A 42 -33.78 -6.22 22.61
C VAL A 42 -34.36 -4.84 22.95
N GLY A 43 -35.47 -4.49 22.32
CA GLY A 43 -36.13 -3.21 22.49
C GLY A 43 -35.56 -2.07 21.61
N LYS A 44 -34.55 -2.35 20.81
CA LYS A 44 -33.97 -1.41 19.88
C LYS A 44 -34.27 -1.84 18.45
N LYS A 45 -34.75 -0.92 17.61
CA LYS A 45 -35.07 -1.22 16.21
C LYS A 45 -33.85 -1.21 15.28
N GLY A 46 -32.86 -0.40 15.58
CA GLY A 46 -31.69 -0.25 14.73
C GLY A 46 -30.68 -1.38 14.88
N THR A 47 -29.89 -1.61 13.83
CA THR A 47 -28.76 -2.52 13.87
C THR A 47 -27.54 -1.78 14.40
N HIS A 48 -26.92 -2.33 15.42
CA HIS A 48 -25.65 -1.81 15.96
C HIS A 48 -24.47 -2.46 15.25
N ARG A 49 -23.39 -1.73 15.13
CA ARG A 49 -22.17 -2.21 14.46
C ARG A 49 -20.97 -1.92 15.33
N ARG A 50 -20.06 -2.87 15.34
CA ARG A 50 -18.80 -2.76 16.09
C ARG A 50 -17.66 -3.32 15.26
N TRP A 51 -16.52 -2.69 15.31
CA TRP A 51 -15.29 -3.24 14.73
C TRP A 51 -14.74 -4.32 15.66
N VAL A 52 -14.56 -5.52 15.14
CA VAL A 52 -14.03 -6.67 15.87
C VAL A 52 -12.68 -7.13 15.36
N GLY A 53 -12.16 -6.45 14.39
CA GLY A 53 -10.86 -6.71 13.81
C GLY A 53 -10.61 -5.79 12.62
N TYR A 54 -9.48 -5.97 11.97
CA TYR A 54 -9.14 -5.20 10.78
C TYR A 54 -8.16 -5.97 9.91
N ASP A 55 -8.04 -5.52 8.68
CA ASP A 55 -6.99 -5.92 7.77
C ASP A 55 -6.46 -4.68 7.07
N ILE A 56 -5.17 -4.66 6.79
CA ILE A 56 -4.53 -3.58 6.05
C ILE A 56 -4.03 -4.19 4.75
N THR A 57 -4.54 -3.69 3.65
CA THR A 57 -4.20 -4.18 2.32
C THR A 57 -3.61 -3.06 1.48
N GLY A 58 -2.82 -3.44 0.51
CA GLY A 58 -2.26 -2.46 -0.41
C GLY A 58 -1.69 -3.09 -1.66
N THR A 59 -1.35 -2.25 -2.60
CA THR A 59 -0.68 -2.63 -3.83
C THR A 59 0.43 -1.65 -4.14
N LEU A 60 1.49 -2.16 -4.75
CA LEU A 60 2.58 -1.36 -5.28
C LEU A 60 2.78 -1.74 -6.74
N ASP A 61 2.58 -0.78 -7.62
CA ASP A 61 2.84 -0.93 -9.04
C ASP A 61 4.15 -0.24 -9.37
N GLU A 62 5.03 -0.94 -10.08
CA GLU A 62 6.34 -0.43 -10.43
C GLU A 62 6.79 -0.94 -11.80
N TYR A 63 7.71 -0.21 -12.43
CA TYR A 63 8.42 -0.73 -13.59
C TYR A 63 9.49 -1.72 -13.13
N LYS A 64 9.70 -2.76 -13.92
CA LYS A 64 10.70 -3.78 -13.59
C LYS A 64 12.08 -3.30 -14.01
N THR A 65 12.84 -2.81 -13.03
CA THR A 65 14.23 -2.38 -13.23
C THR A 65 15.23 -3.24 -12.49
N THR A 66 14.75 -4.07 -11.54
CA THR A 66 15.60 -4.95 -10.73
C THR A 66 14.92 -6.31 -10.55
N ALA A 67 15.68 -7.28 -10.06
CA ALA A 67 15.19 -8.62 -9.71
C ALA A 67 14.84 -8.74 -8.22
N ARG A 68 14.31 -7.68 -7.63
CA ARG A 68 14.03 -7.58 -6.19
C ARG A 68 13.18 -8.74 -5.67
N TYR A 69 12.07 -9.00 -6.35
CA TYR A 69 11.11 -10.01 -5.89
C TYR A 69 11.54 -11.44 -6.22
N GLU A 70 12.30 -11.62 -7.27
CA GLU A 70 12.83 -12.93 -7.64
C GLU A 70 13.75 -13.48 -6.55
N ARG A 71 14.60 -12.64 -5.98
CA ARG A 71 15.47 -13.02 -4.87
C ARG A 71 14.66 -13.45 -3.65
N ILE A 72 13.59 -12.73 -3.34
CA ILE A 72 12.70 -13.02 -2.22
C ILE A 72 12.04 -14.39 -2.40
N VAL A 73 11.56 -14.68 -3.60
CA VAL A 73 10.95 -15.99 -3.91
C VAL A 73 11.95 -17.11 -3.75
N LYS A 74 13.17 -16.94 -4.26
CA LYS A 74 14.23 -17.95 -4.15
C LYS A 74 14.63 -18.21 -2.70
N ASP A 75 14.73 -17.15 -1.91
CA ASP A 75 15.05 -17.26 -0.48
C ASP A 75 13.97 -18.04 0.28
N TYR A 76 12.70 -17.77 -0.01
CA TYR A 76 11.60 -18.51 0.60
C TYR A 76 11.64 -19.99 0.24
N ILE A 77 11.87 -20.31 -1.02
CA ILE A 77 11.96 -21.71 -1.47
C ILE A 77 13.10 -22.45 -0.77
N SER A 78 14.22 -21.75 -0.49
CA SER A 78 15.38 -22.33 0.18
C SER A 78 15.17 -22.52 1.67
N ASN A 79 14.60 -21.55 2.39
CA ASN A 79 14.54 -21.56 3.86
C ASN A 79 13.15 -21.77 4.46
N GLY A 80 12.08 -21.64 3.67
CA GLY A 80 10.70 -21.83 4.13
C GLY A 80 10.16 -20.75 5.04
N ARG A 81 10.84 -19.61 5.16
CA ARG A 81 10.41 -18.50 6.02
C ARG A 81 9.66 -17.46 5.21
N THR A 82 8.47 -17.10 5.66
CA THR A 82 7.68 -16.03 5.06
C THR A 82 8.39 -14.69 5.25
N PRO A 83 8.74 -13.98 4.16
CA PRO A 83 9.36 -12.66 4.29
C PRO A 83 8.34 -11.62 4.73
N GLU A 84 8.76 -10.76 5.63
CA GLU A 84 7.96 -9.61 6.08
C GLU A 84 8.65 -8.31 5.69
N PHE A 85 7.85 -7.30 5.36
CA PHE A 85 8.33 -6.02 4.87
C PHE A 85 7.71 -4.87 5.65
N THR A 86 8.35 -3.72 5.54
CA THR A 86 7.80 -2.43 5.93
C THR A 86 7.60 -1.62 4.65
N PHE A 87 6.35 -1.25 4.37
CA PHE A 87 6.03 -0.39 3.23
C PHE A 87 5.70 1.01 3.73
N GLN A 88 6.17 2.00 3.02
CA GLN A 88 5.91 3.39 3.35
C GLN A 88 5.60 4.18 2.08
N GLY A 89 4.55 5.00 2.14
CA GLY A 89 4.24 5.96 1.10
C GLY A 89 4.32 7.38 1.67
N ILE A 90 4.96 8.26 0.95
CA ILE A 90 5.07 9.67 1.30
C ILE A 90 4.59 10.48 0.11
N ARG A 91 3.78 11.50 0.35
CA ARG A 91 3.47 12.48 -0.67
C ARG A 91 3.48 13.88 -0.08
N THR A 92 4.04 14.80 -0.84
CA THR A 92 4.19 16.19 -0.47
C THR A 92 3.73 17.04 -1.64
N ASP A 93 2.76 17.89 -1.40
CA ASP A 93 2.29 18.86 -2.40
C ASP A 93 2.16 20.23 -1.73
N PRO A 94 3.20 21.09 -1.84
CA PRO A 94 3.20 22.40 -1.19
C PRO A 94 2.10 23.34 -1.67
N ASP A 95 1.52 23.09 -2.84
CA ASP A 95 0.44 23.91 -3.42
C ASP A 95 -0.96 23.40 -3.06
N SER A 96 -1.07 22.46 -2.13
CA SER A 96 -2.36 21.90 -1.70
C SER A 96 -2.85 22.49 -0.39
N ASP A 97 -4.16 22.49 -0.20
CA ASP A 97 -4.78 22.86 1.07
C ASP A 97 -4.37 21.89 2.19
N TYR A 98 -4.13 20.62 1.85
CA TYR A 98 -3.64 19.61 2.78
C TYR A 98 -2.28 20.00 3.37
N TYR A 99 -1.35 20.47 2.53
CA TYR A 99 -0.03 20.89 2.98
C TYR A 99 -0.09 22.08 3.95
N GLU A 100 -0.98 23.03 3.69
CA GLU A 100 -1.16 24.19 4.56
C GLU A 100 -1.68 23.82 5.95
N THR A 101 -2.49 22.76 6.05
CA THR A 101 -3.11 22.36 7.32
C THR A 101 -2.36 21.25 8.04
N VAL A 102 -1.77 20.31 7.32
CA VAL A 102 -1.17 19.08 7.88
C VAL A 102 0.30 18.93 7.52
N GLY A 103 0.72 19.42 6.35
CA GLY A 103 2.06 19.25 5.81
C GLY A 103 2.13 18.05 4.86
N SER A 104 3.24 17.31 4.90
CA SER A 104 3.41 16.10 4.11
C SER A 104 2.58 14.96 4.66
N GLU A 105 2.04 14.13 3.77
CA GLU A 105 1.36 12.90 4.15
C GLU A 105 2.35 11.73 4.12
N SER A 106 2.38 10.95 5.19
CA SER A 106 3.21 9.76 5.28
C SER A 106 2.42 8.64 5.95
N VAL A 107 2.42 7.47 5.32
CA VAL A 107 1.79 6.26 5.87
C VAL A 107 2.82 5.14 5.84
N THR A 108 3.05 4.53 6.99
CA THR A 108 3.96 3.40 7.14
C THR A 108 3.20 2.19 7.66
N VAL A 109 3.33 1.05 7.00
CA VAL A 109 2.74 -0.21 7.44
C VAL A 109 3.83 -1.22 7.72
N THR A 110 3.67 -1.98 8.80
CA THR A 110 4.63 -2.96 9.28
C THR A 110 4.03 -4.37 9.28
N GLY A 111 4.89 -5.38 9.30
CA GLY A 111 4.47 -6.76 9.25
C GLY A 111 3.74 -7.10 7.95
N ALA A 112 4.17 -6.50 6.85
CA ALA A 112 3.56 -6.70 5.55
C ALA A 112 4.07 -7.98 4.91
N VAL A 113 3.14 -8.73 4.33
CA VAL A 113 3.40 -9.97 3.60
C VAL A 113 2.79 -9.84 2.22
N ILE A 114 3.51 -10.27 1.21
CA ILE A 114 2.98 -10.29 -0.15
C ILE A 114 1.91 -11.37 -0.25
N THR A 115 0.69 -10.98 -0.62
CA THR A 115 -0.47 -11.88 -0.63
C THR A 115 -0.89 -12.30 -2.03
N GLY A 116 -0.42 -11.62 -3.06
CA GLY A 116 -0.76 -11.89 -4.44
C GLY A 116 0.36 -12.59 -5.20
N GLU A 117 0.16 -12.71 -6.48
CA GLU A 117 1.13 -13.30 -7.38
C GLU A 117 2.36 -12.40 -7.52
N ILE A 118 3.52 -13.02 -7.60
CA ILE A 118 4.76 -12.32 -7.93
C ILE A 118 5.17 -12.75 -9.34
N PRO A 119 5.10 -11.87 -10.33
CA PRO A 119 5.51 -12.21 -11.69
C PRO A 119 7.03 -12.39 -11.75
N LEU A 120 7.47 -13.59 -12.13
CA LEU A 120 8.89 -13.90 -12.27
C LEU A 120 9.40 -13.60 -13.67
N LEU A 121 8.56 -13.88 -14.67
CA LEU A 121 8.90 -13.63 -16.06
C LEU A 121 7.63 -13.33 -16.84
N ASP A 122 7.63 -12.21 -17.55
CA ASP A 122 6.55 -11.83 -18.44
C ASP A 122 7.18 -11.30 -19.73
N ILE A 123 6.95 -12.02 -20.81
CA ILE A 123 7.49 -11.67 -22.14
C ILE A 123 6.32 -11.34 -23.05
N ASP A 124 6.21 -10.08 -23.40
CA ASP A 124 5.19 -9.58 -24.29
C ASP A 124 5.84 -8.68 -25.34
N THR A 125 5.84 -9.13 -26.58
CA THR A 125 6.48 -8.39 -27.69
C THR A 125 5.71 -7.13 -28.08
N ASP A 126 4.44 -7.04 -27.71
CA ASP A 126 3.62 -5.86 -27.95
C ASP A 126 3.71 -4.84 -26.80
N GLY A 127 4.28 -5.23 -25.67
CA GLY A 127 4.49 -4.35 -24.51
C GLY A 127 5.72 -3.49 -24.66
N GLU A 128 5.58 -2.20 -24.40
CA GLU A 128 6.72 -1.28 -24.48
C GLU A 128 7.62 -1.38 -23.26
N LEU A 129 7.01 -1.51 -22.07
CA LEU A 129 7.73 -1.54 -20.79
C LEU A 129 7.12 -2.61 -19.90
N VAL A 130 7.96 -3.26 -19.09
CA VAL A 130 7.49 -4.28 -18.14
C VAL A 130 7.12 -3.62 -16.82
N LYS A 131 5.88 -3.85 -16.38
CA LYS A 131 5.36 -3.40 -15.09
C LYS A 131 5.07 -4.59 -14.21
N GLU A 132 5.24 -4.40 -12.90
CA GLU A 132 4.88 -5.37 -11.89
C GLU A 132 3.86 -4.76 -10.94
N SER A 133 2.85 -5.54 -10.53
CA SER A 133 1.89 -5.15 -9.52
C SER A 133 1.97 -6.15 -8.37
N ILE A 134 2.32 -5.66 -7.18
CA ILE A 134 2.51 -6.48 -6.00
C ILE A 134 1.45 -6.13 -4.97
N ALA A 135 0.63 -7.13 -4.60
CA ALA A 135 -0.36 -6.98 -3.55
C ALA A 135 0.22 -7.45 -2.22
N PHE A 136 -0.08 -6.73 -1.15
CA PHE A 136 0.37 -7.07 0.18
C PHE A 136 -0.73 -6.86 1.22
N GLY A 137 -0.59 -7.57 2.35
CA GLY A 137 -1.38 -7.34 3.54
C GLY A 137 -0.46 -7.07 4.72
N ALA A 138 -0.81 -6.12 5.58
CA ALA A 138 0.01 -5.71 6.71
C ALA A 138 -0.75 -5.89 8.02
N ARG A 139 0.00 -5.94 9.13
CA ARG A 139 -0.59 -6.10 10.45
C ARG A 139 -0.81 -4.79 11.18
N ASN A 140 -0.01 -3.78 10.89
CA ASN A 140 -0.03 -2.55 11.67
C ASN A 140 0.27 -1.32 10.80
N VAL A 141 -0.31 -0.19 11.20
CA VAL A 141 0.00 1.14 10.68
C VAL A 141 0.70 1.92 11.78
N VAL A 142 1.84 2.47 11.45
CA VAL A 142 2.62 3.25 12.40
C VAL A 142 2.45 4.74 12.12
#